data_8c6b113de5332222a8ed3bc2c797d094
#
_entry.id   8c6b113de5332222a8ed3bc2c797d094
#
_cell.length_a   1.000
_cell.length_b   1.000
_cell.length_c   1.000
_cell.angle_alpha   90.00
_cell.angle_beta   90.00
_cell.angle_gamma   90.00
#
_symmetry.space_group_name_H-M   'P 1'
#
loop_
_entity.id
_entity.type
_entity.pdbx_description
1 polymer ?
#
loop_
_entity_poly.entity_id
_entity_poly.type
_entity_poly.pdbx_seq_one_letter_code
_entity_poly.pdbx_strand_id
1 'polypeptide(L)'
;MRVVVKRSRIHGKGLFAVDEIPWGTKIIEYRGERISDTEAEARIENDADCIFELGDGVNIDGASEGNEARYINHSRDNPNCFVLRDDGRIWIVAGIEGIAPGEELTFDYGSTFFPLEA
;
A
#
# COMPACT_ATOMS: atom_id res chain seq x y z
N MET A 1 7.40 16.62 -0.53
CA MET A 1 6.77 15.87 -1.60
C MET A 1 5.35 15.55 -1.20
N ARG A 2 4.46 15.78 -2.11
CA ARG A 2 3.05 15.75 -1.77
C ARG A 2 2.30 14.72 -2.59
N VAL A 3 1.32 14.09 -1.94
CA VAL A 3 0.39 13.18 -2.60
C VAL A 3 -1.03 13.60 -2.26
N VAL A 4 -1.96 13.21 -3.09
CA VAL A 4 -3.37 13.61 -2.92
C VAL A 4 -4.28 12.46 -3.33
N VAL A 5 -5.40 12.33 -2.61
CA VAL A 5 -6.42 11.34 -2.92
C VAL A 5 -7.37 11.94 -3.95
N LYS A 6 -7.58 11.22 -5.05
CA LYS A 6 -8.50 11.62 -6.11
C LYS A 6 -9.21 10.39 -6.68
N ARG A 7 -10.23 10.62 -7.51
CA ARG A 7 -10.88 9.52 -8.21
C ARG A 7 -9.87 8.85 -9.16
N SER A 8 -9.81 7.53 -9.09
CA SER A 8 -8.88 6.74 -9.88
C SER A 8 -9.53 6.22 -11.15
N ARG A 9 -8.74 6.05 -12.20
CA ARG A 9 -9.20 5.35 -13.42
C ARG A 9 -9.11 3.84 -13.25
N ILE A 10 -8.36 3.38 -12.24
CA ILE A 10 -8.18 1.96 -11.99
C ILE A 10 -9.36 1.42 -11.18
N HIS A 11 -9.61 2.03 -10.02
CA HIS A 11 -10.67 1.59 -9.13
C HIS A 11 -10.92 2.66 -8.06
N GLY A 12 -12.16 3.07 -7.90
CA GLY A 12 -12.58 3.99 -6.85
C GLY A 12 -11.71 5.22 -6.71
N LYS A 13 -11.11 5.39 -5.52
CA LYS A 13 -10.16 6.45 -5.25
C LYS A 13 -8.74 5.92 -5.39
N GLY A 14 -7.80 6.81 -5.62
CA GLY A 14 -6.38 6.49 -5.70
C GLY A 14 -5.54 7.57 -5.05
N LEU A 15 -4.26 7.30 -4.90
CA LEU A 15 -3.30 8.26 -4.38
C LEU A 15 -2.41 8.73 -5.54
N PHE A 16 -2.29 10.03 -5.70
CA PHE A 16 -1.61 10.64 -6.85
C PHE A 16 -0.47 11.53 -6.40
N ALA A 17 0.60 11.55 -7.18
CA ALA A 17 1.71 12.47 -6.94
C ALA A 17 1.31 13.88 -7.36
N VAL A 18 1.52 14.87 -6.49
CA VAL A 18 1.36 16.27 -6.84
C VAL A 18 2.63 16.79 -7.49
N ASP A 19 3.78 16.43 -6.91
CA ASP A 19 5.08 16.80 -7.43
C ASP A 19 5.82 15.56 -7.91
N GLU A 20 6.90 15.76 -8.66
CA GLU A 20 7.77 14.67 -9.08
C GLU A 20 8.34 13.96 -7.83
N ILE A 21 8.37 12.63 -7.86
CA ILE A 21 8.91 11.83 -6.77
C ILE A 21 10.07 11.00 -7.30
N PRO A 22 11.32 11.29 -6.87
CA PRO A 22 12.48 10.55 -7.36
C PRO A 22 12.50 9.08 -6.90
N TRP A 23 13.18 8.26 -7.68
CA TRP A 23 13.47 6.87 -7.35
C TRP A 23 14.00 6.72 -5.91
N GLY A 24 13.49 5.73 -5.19
CA GLY A 24 13.98 5.41 -3.86
C GLY A 24 13.40 6.24 -2.73
N THR A 25 12.53 7.20 -3.04
CA THR A 25 11.91 8.03 -2.00
C THR A 25 10.91 7.22 -1.19
N LYS A 26 11.03 7.25 0.13
CA LYS A 26 9.98 6.77 1.03
C LYS A 26 8.85 7.78 1.00
N ILE A 27 7.76 7.44 0.32
CA ILE A 27 6.68 8.40 0.05
C ILE A 27 5.78 8.55 1.27
N ILE A 28 5.31 7.42 1.78
CA ILE A 28 4.32 7.41 2.85
C ILE A 28 4.41 6.08 3.59
N GLU A 29 4.17 6.10 4.89
CA GLU A 29 4.06 4.87 5.67
C GLU A 29 2.66 4.28 5.48
N TYR A 30 2.58 2.97 5.29
CA TYR A 30 1.29 2.28 5.25
C TYR A 30 0.88 2.01 6.68
N ARG A 31 0.00 2.84 7.20
CA ARG A 31 -0.45 2.78 8.58
C ARG A 31 -1.76 2.04 8.71
N GLY A 32 -1.98 1.46 9.87
CA GLY A 32 -3.21 0.79 10.18
C GLY A 32 -3.15 0.10 11.53
N GLU A 33 -4.24 -0.57 11.86
CA GLU A 33 -4.32 -1.33 13.09
C GLU A 33 -3.42 -2.57 12.98
N ARG A 34 -2.67 -2.86 14.05
CA ARG A 34 -1.85 -4.06 14.10
C ARG A 34 -2.71 -5.22 14.60
N ILE A 35 -2.74 -6.29 13.83
CA ILE A 35 -3.58 -7.45 14.12
C ILE A 35 -2.80 -8.74 13.95
N SER A 36 -3.26 -9.81 14.61
CA SER A 36 -2.65 -11.13 14.51
C SER A 36 -2.98 -11.80 13.19
N ASP A 37 -2.29 -12.91 12.90
CA ASP A 37 -2.60 -13.71 11.70
C ASP A 37 -4.04 -14.22 11.74
N THR A 38 -4.50 -14.68 12.89
CA THR A 38 -5.87 -15.19 13.03
C THR A 38 -6.89 -14.10 12.76
N GLU A 39 -6.66 -12.91 13.30
CA GLU A 39 -7.57 -11.79 13.06
C GLU A 39 -7.52 -11.35 11.60
N ALA A 40 -6.32 -11.35 10.99
CA ALA A 40 -6.18 -11.01 9.58
C ALA A 40 -6.98 -11.96 8.69
N GLU A 41 -6.89 -13.26 8.94
CA GLU A 41 -7.65 -14.25 8.19
C GLU A 41 -9.15 -14.02 8.33
N ALA A 42 -9.62 -13.75 9.54
CA ALA A 42 -11.04 -13.51 9.79
C ALA A 42 -11.53 -12.28 9.02
N ARG A 43 -10.74 -11.20 9.02
CA ARG A 43 -11.12 -9.98 8.30
C ARG A 43 -11.12 -10.17 6.79
N ILE A 44 -10.16 -10.92 6.27
CA ILE A 44 -10.08 -11.20 4.83
C ILE A 44 -11.26 -12.06 4.39
N GLU A 45 -11.69 -13.02 5.21
CA GLU A 45 -12.89 -13.80 4.94
C GLU A 45 -14.13 -12.91 4.90
N ASN A 46 -14.11 -11.76 5.52
CA ASN A 46 -15.19 -10.77 5.49
C ASN A 46 -14.86 -9.60 4.54
N ASP A 47 -14.13 -9.91 3.46
CA ASP A 47 -13.87 -9.00 2.34
C ASP A 47 -12.92 -7.84 2.65
N ALA A 48 -12.11 -7.93 3.70
CA ALA A 48 -11.07 -6.93 3.93
C ALA A 48 -10.05 -6.98 2.79
N ASP A 49 -9.60 -5.81 2.32
CA ASP A 49 -8.71 -5.71 1.18
C ASP A 49 -7.51 -4.78 1.40
N CYS A 50 -7.28 -4.34 2.63
CA CYS A 50 -6.21 -3.43 2.97
C CYS A 50 -5.23 -4.01 3.98
N ILE A 51 -5.06 -5.33 4.01
CA ILE A 51 -4.23 -6.00 5.01
C ILE A 51 -2.88 -6.38 4.43
N PHE A 52 -1.81 -5.91 5.08
CA PHE A 52 -0.43 -6.22 4.74
C PHE A 52 0.21 -7.08 5.80
N GLU A 53 0.97 -8.07 5.38
CA GLU A 53 1.77 -8.85 6.31
C GLU A 53 3.04 -8.09 6.66
N LEU A 54 3.25 -7.83 7.95
CA LEU A 54 4.47 -7.18 8.43
C LEU A 54 5.56 -8.21 8.75
N GLY A 55 5.15 -9.38 9.22
CA GLY A 55 6.04 -10.45 9.64
C GLY A 55 5.85 -10.77 11.12
N ASP A 56 6.39 -11.91 11.55
CA ASP A 56 6.38 -12.34 12.96
C ASP A 56 4.97 -12.36 13.56
N GLY A 57 3.98 -12.75 12.75
CA GLY A 57 2.61 -12.87 13.22
C GLY A 57 1.86 -11.55 13.36
N VAL A 58 2.43 -10.46 12.83
CA VAL A 58 1.82 -9.12 12.87
C VAL A 58 1.41 -8.69 11.47
N ASN A 59 0.22 -8.14 11.36
CA ASN A 59 -0.32 -7.62 10.11
C ASN A 59 -0.87 -6.21 10.34
N ILE A 60 -0.93 -5.43 9.27
CA ILE A 60 -1.44 -4.05 9.32
C ILE A 60 -2.73 -4.00 8.51
N ASP A 61 -3.82 -3.56 9.13
CA ASP A 61 -5.09 -3.35 8.43
C ASP A 61 -5.29 -1.87 8.20
N GLY A 62 -5.06 -1.43 6.97
CA GLY A 62 -5.15 -0.01 6.59
C GLY A 62 -6.57 0.54 6.57
N ALA A 63 -7.59 -0.31 6.60
CA ALA A 63 -8.97 0.13 6.66
C ALA A 63 -9.35 0.60 8.06
N SER A 64 -8.56 0.22 9.07
CA SER A 64 -8.80 0.58 10.46
C SER A 64 -7.58 1.34 10.99
N GLU A 65 -7.77 2.54 11.52
CA GLU A 65 -6.70 3.39 12.04
C GLU A 65 -5.64 3.72 10.98
N GLY A 66 -6.03 3.70 9.72
CA GLY A 66 -5.10 3.90 8.62
C GLY A 66 -4.97 5.35 8.16
N ASN A 67 -4.20 5.53 7.09
CA ASN A 67 -4.03 6.82 6.46
C ASN A 67 -4.35 6.71 4.96
N GLU A 68 -4.01 7.73 4.18
CA GLU A 68 -4.33 7.76 2.75
C GLU A 68 -3.57 6.71 1.93
N ALA A 69 -2.55 6.06 2.51
CA ALA A 69 -1.84 4.99 1.80
C ALA A 69 -2.78 3.84 1.41
N ARG A 70 -3.87 3.66 2.15
CA ARG A 70 -4.84 2.60 1.86
C ARG A 70 -5.52 2.75 0.50
N TYR A 71 -5.46 3.95 -0.09
CA TYR A 71 -6.09 4.20 -1.40
C TYR A 71 -5.19 3.88 -2.58
N ILE A 72 -3.93 3.46 -2.34
CA ILE A 72 -3.03 3.11 -3.43
C ILE A 72 -3.55 1.86 -4.13
N ASN A 73 -3.77 1.94 -5.43
CA ASN A 73 -4.36 0.86 -6.20
C ASN A 73 -3.31 -0.13 -6.69
N HIS A 74 -3.80 -1.30 -7.11
CA HIS A 74 -2.97 -2.38 -7.58
C HIS A 74 -2.61 -2.22 -9.06
N SER A 75 -1.35 -2.52 -9.40
CA SER A 75 -0.93 -2.73 -10.76
C SER A 75 0.08 -3.86 -10.77
N ARG A 76 -0.25 -4.93 -11.49
CA ARG A 76 0.65 -6.07 -11.58
C ARG A 76 1.71 -5.86 -12.66
N ASP A 77 1.31 -5.26 -13.78
CA ASP A 77 2.16 -5.20 -14.96
C ASP A 77 3.12 -4.01 -14.95
N ASN A 78 2.72 -2.92 -14.31
CA ASN A 78 3.53 -1.70 -14.38
C ASN A 78 3.39 -0.88 -13.10
N PRO A 79 3.71 -1.45 -11.93
CA PRO A 79 3.66 -0.68 -10.68
C PRO A 79 4.80 0.34 -10.65
N ASN A 80 4.51 1.53 -10.12
CA ASN A 80 5.54 2.56 -9.98
C ASN A 80 6.06 2.69 -8.55
N CYS A 81 5.56 1.87 -7.64
CA CYS A 81 6.02 1.83 -6.25
C CYS A 81 6.30 0.39 -5.84
N PHE A 82 7.08 0.26 -4.77
CA PHE A 82 7.25 -1.04 -4.11
C PHE A 82 7.12 -0.85 -2.61
N VAL A 83 7.00 -1.96 -1.89
CA VAL A 83 6.78 -1.96 -0.46
C VAL A 83 8.08 -2.34 0.24
N LEU A 84 8.45 -1.56 1.26
CA LEU A 84 9.64 -1.81 2.07
C LEU A 84 9.22 -2.00 3.53
N ARG A 85 9.59 -3.14 4.11
CA ARG A 85 9.39 -3.38 5.53
C ARG A 85 10.67 -3.02 6.25
N ASP A 86 10.59 -2.03 7.13
CA ASP A 86 11.78 -1.51 7.82
C ASP A 86 11.40 -1.09 9.22
N ASP A 87 12.12 -1.62 10.20
CA ASP A 87 12.00 -1.25 11.62
C ASP A 87 10.54 -1.33 12.11
N GLY A 88 9.86 -2.44 11.78
CA GLY A 88 8.49 -2.68 12.22
C GLY A 88 7.45 -1.82 11.53
N ARG A 89 7.78 -1.23 10.39
CA ARG A 89 6.89 -0.37 9.62
C ARG A 89 6.88 -0.79 8.17
N ILE A 90 5.81 -0.40 7.48
CA ILE A 90 5.66 -0.66 6.06
C ILE A 90 5.68 0.68 5.33
N TRP A 91 6.61 0.83 4.39
CA TRP A 91 6.78 2.05 3.61
C TRP A 91 6.45 1.82 2.15
N ILE A 92 5.79 2.79 1.54
CA ILE A 92 5.59 2.82 0.09
C ILE A 92 6.71 3.65 -0.49
N VAL A 93 7.48 3.06 -1.41
CA VAL A 93 8.71 3.64 -1.93
C VAL A 93 8.61 3.79 -3.44
N ALA A 94 9.08 4.92 -3.97
CA ALA A 94 9.06 5.17 -5.41
C ALA A 94 9.98 4.20 -6.15
N GLY A 95 9.48 3.62 -7.24
CA GLY A 95 10.22 2.69 -8.07
C GLY A 95 11.29 3.35 -8.91
N ILE A 96 11.99 2.52 -9.71
CA ILE A 96 13.22 2.90 -10.39
C ILE A 96 13.05 4.06 -11.39
N GLU A 97 11.86 4.21 -11.97
CA GLU A 97 11.60 5.29 -12.92
C GLU A 97 11.12 6.58 -12.26
N GLY A 98 10.96 6.56 -10.93
CA GLY A 98 10.34 7.67 -10.24
C GLY A 98 8.87 7.82 -10.60
N ILE A 99 8.26 8.90 -10.13
CA ILE A 99 6.84 9.15 -10.37
C ILE A 99 6.69 10.59 -10.85
N ALA A 100 6.00 10.78 -11.98
CA ALA A 100 5.79 12.10 -12.54
C ALA A 100 4.64 12.82 -11.83
N PRO A 101 4.64 14.17 -11.86
CA PRO A 101 3.50 14.91 -11.32
C PRO A 101 2.20 14.48 -11.99
N GLY A 102 1.16 14.26 -11.19
CA GLY A 102 -0.14 13.82 -11.67
C GLY A 102 -0.29 12.33 -11.87
N GLU A 103 0.77 11.57 -11.71
CA GLU A 103 0.74 10.13 -11.90
C GLU A 103 0.16 9.44 -10.68
N GLU A 104 -0.67 8.42 -10.91
CA GLU A 104 -1.23 7.64 -9.80
C GLU A 104 -0.20 6.66 -9.24
N LEU A 105 -0.10 6.56 -7.92
CA LEU A 105 0.76 5.58 -7.27
C LEU A 105 0.12 4.21 -7.34
N THR A 106 0.92 3.19 -7.69
CA THR A 106 0.47 1.81 -7.75
C THR A 106 1.57 0.88 -7.25
N PHE A 107 1.18 -0.28 -6.72
CA PHE A 107 2.13 -1.33 -6.40
C PHE A 107 1.46 -2.69 -6.62
N ASP A 108 2.27 -3.76 -6.67
CA ASP A 108 1.75 -5.10 -6.89
C ASP A 108 1.29 -5.70 -5.56
N TYR A 109 -0.02 -5.84 -5.39
CA TYR A 109 -0.63 -6.39 -4.18
C TYR A 109 -0.23 -7.85 -3.94
N GLY A 110 -0.04 -8.61 -4.99
CA GLY A 110 0.15 -10.05 -4.90
C GLY A 110 1.37 -10.48 -4.10
N SER A 111 2.38 -9.61 -4.00
CA SER A 111 3.60 -9.93 -3.27
C SER A 111 3.65 -9.31 -1.87
N THR A 112 2.63 -8.56 -1.48
CA THR A 112 2.67 -7.76 -0.25
C THR A 112 1.51 -8.00 0.71
N PHE A 113 0.36 -8.43 0.19
CA PHE A 113 -0.82 -8.67 1.03
C PHE A 113 -0.69 -10.02 1.74
N PHE A 114 -1.41 -10.13 2.85
CA PHE A 114 -1.46 -11.36 3.62
C PHE A 114 -1.95 -12.51 2.73
N PRO A 115 -1.18 -13.60 2.58
CA PRO A 115 -1.57 -14.69 1.72
C PRO A 115 -2.65 -15.54 2.36
N LEU A 116 -3.81 -15.64 1.71
CA LEU A 116 -4.88 -16.54 2.15
C LEU A 116 -4.58 -17.99 1.85
N GLU A 117 -3.79 -18.21 0.84
CA GLU A 117 -3.43 -19.56 0.44
C GLU A 117 -2.04 -19.88 0.89
N ALA A 118 -1.90 -21.03 1.40
CA ALA A 118 -0.61 -21.52 1.84
C ALA A 118 0.22 -22.00 0.66
#